data_4df054c7a9f475dcd671f31eb994f7ef
#
_entry.id   4df054c7a9f475dcd671f31eb994f7ef
#
_cell.length_a   1.000
_cell.length_b   1.000
_cell.length_c   1.000
_cell.angle_alpha   90.00
_cell.angle_beta   90.00
_cell.angle_gamma   90.00
#
_symmetry.space_group_name_H-M   'P 1'
#
loop_
_entity.id
_entity.type
_entity.pdbx_description
1 polymer ?
#
loop_
_entity_poly.entity_id
_entity_poly.type
_entity_poly.pdbx_seq_one_letter_code
_entity_poly.pdbx_strand_id
1 'polypeptide(L)'
;GFDPTASSLHAGSLEPIMSLVHMQRCGHRPIVLVGGGTGLSILLSGLKTYTDHIAAVVTVADDGGSSGRLRRELGVLPPGDFRNCIAALADDEALTTQLFQYRFPNVRREAENGHALEGHNFGNLFITAMANVTGSFEKALVESGRVLAIRGQILPSTLENVTLCADLVDEAAAIRRVAGESAIPEARLPIQRVYLEPSGSHAYPPALRAILDADLLVIGPGSLFTSLMPNLLVDDITRAIRASNALKVYVCNVATQPGETDGFTVGDHVEAIERHVGPGLFSFVLANNNLDNPLPSDWSLAPVSIEIPINAH
;
A
#
# COMPACT_ATOMS: atom_id res chain seq x y z
N GLY A 1 15.48 -8.64 3.36
CA GLY A 1 14.82 -7.75 2.43
C GLY A 1 13.76 -8.48 1.62
N PHE A 2 12.63 -7.85 1.40
CA PHE A 2 11.65 -8.34 0.43
C PHE A 2 12.15 -7.96 -0.97
N ASP A 3 12.35 -8.94 -1.84
CA ASP A 3 12.59 -8.72 -3.25
C ASP A 3 11.22 -8.73 -3.96
N PRO A 4 10.72 -7.59 -4.44
CA PRO A 4 9.40 -7.52 -5.06
C PRO A 4 9.35 -8.19 -6.44
N THR A 5 10.49 -8.59 -7.00
CA THR A 5 10.58 -9.23 -8.31
C THR A 5 10.83 -10.74 -8.23
N ALA A 6 11.16 -11.26 -7.05
CA ALA A 6 11.46 -12.67 -6.89
C ALA A 6 10.19 -13.51 -6.90
N SER A 7 10.20 -14.58 -7.68
CA SER A 7 9.17 -15.62 -7.68
C SER A 7 9.20 -16.51 -6.42
N SER A 8 10.16 -16.28 -5.52
CA SER A 8 10.34 -17.01 -4.27
C SER A 8 10.75 -16.07 -3.13
N LEU A 9 10.28 -16.40 -1.92
CA LEU A 9 10.70 -15.72 -0.69
C LEU A 9 12.18 -16.00 -0.42
N HIS A 10 13.02 -14.94 -0.42
CA HIS A 10 14.42 -15.06 -0.04
C HIS A 10 14.59 -15.13 1.48
N ALA A 11 15.74 -15.63 1.94
CA ALA A 11 16.05 -15.80 3.36
C ALA A 11 15.86 -14.52 4.19
N GLY A 12 16.14 -13.33 3.62
CA GLY A 12 15.92 -12.04 4.28
C GLY A 12 14.44 -11.62 4.39
N SER A 13 13.54 -12.26 3.64
CA SER A 13 12.08 -12.08 3.78
C SER A 13 11.50 -13.02 4.82
N LEU A 14 12.20 -14.13 5.11
CA LEU A 14 11.73 -15.14 6.06
C LEU A 14 11.74 -14.63 7.50
N GLU A 15 12.70 -13.80 7.87
CA GLU A 15 12.88 -13.37 9.25
C GLU A 15 11.71 -12.51 9.78
N PRO A 16 11.21 -11.50 9.04
CA PRO A 16 9.98 -10.81 9.39
C PRO A 16 8.75 -11.73 9.42
N ILE A 17 8.62 -12.62 8.44
CA ILE A 17 7.52 -13.59 8.37
C ILE A 17 7.60 -14.58 9.53
N MET A 18 8.78 -15.07 9.87
CA MET A 18 9.00 -15.97 11.02
C MET A 18 8.65 -15.29 12.35
N SER A 19 8.94 -14.00 12.48
CA SER A 19 8.54 -13.22 13.68
C SER A 19 7.01 -13.16 13.78
N LEU A 20 6.29 -12.90 12.69
CA LEU A 20 4.82 -12.88 12.66
C LEU A 20 4.23 -14.27 12.94
N VAL A 21 4.82 -15.34 12.41
CA VAL A 21 4.45 -16.73 12.71
C VAL A 21 4.68 -17.06 14.18
N HIS A 22 5.77 -16.59 14.77
CA HIS A 22 6.04 -16.80 16.19
C HIS A 22 4.96 -16.13 17.05
N MET A 23 4.55 -14.91 16.69
CA MET A 23 3.46 -14.21 17.37
C MET A 23 2.14 -14.98 17.26
N GLN A 24 1.80 -15.52 16.08
CA GLN A 24 0.62 -16.35 15.91
C GLN A 24 0.67 -17.61 16.77
N ARG A 25 1.82 -18.29 16.86
CA ARG A 25 2.02 -19.46 17.75
C ARG A 25 1.85 -19.12 19.22
N CYS A 26 2.05 -17.85 19.60
CA CYS A 26 1.77 -17.33 20.93
C CYS A 26 0.28 -16.97 21.15
N GLY A 27 -0.60 -17.30 20.20
CA GLY A 27 -2.05 -17.10 20.30
C GLY A 27 -2.56 -15.75 19.79
N HIS A 28 -1.70 -14.94 19.15
CA HIS A 28 -2.11 -13.64 18.58
C HIS A 28 -2.97 -13.81 17.31
N ARG A 29 -4.13 -13.20 17.30
CA ARG A 29 -5.13 -13.17 16.22
C ARG A 29 -6.04 -11.95 16.44
N PRO A 30 -6.47 -11.22 15.42
CA PRO A 30 -6.08 -11.19 14.00
C PRO A 30 -4.88 -10.28 13.71
N ILE A 31 -4.35 -10.37 12.47
CA ILE A 31 -3.30 -9.50 11.95
C ILE A 31 -3.93 -8.48 11.00
N VAL A 32 -3.67 -7.20 11.23
CA VAL A 32 -4.12 -6.13 10.33
C VAL A 32 -2.91 -5.42 9.72
N LEU A 33 -2.92 -5.32 8.40
CA LEU A 33 -1.90 -4.60 7.65
C LEU A 33 -2.50 -3.29 7.10
N VAL A 34 -1.76 -2.20 7.24
CA VAL A 34 -2.15 -0.87 6.73
C VAL A 34 -1.15 -0.44 5.67
N GLY A 35 -1.61 -0.20 4.45
CA GLY A 35 -0.72 0.19 3.36
C GLY A 35 -1.37 0.23 1.98
N GLY A 36 -0.57 -0.04 0.96
CA GLY A 36 -0.95 -0.08 -0.45
C GLY A 36 0.21 -0.56 -1.30
N GLY A 37 0.01 -0.55 -2.61
CA GLY A 37 1.03 -0.87 -3.60
C GLY A 37 1.52 -2.32 -3.57
N THR A 38 2.69 -2.52 -4.19
CA THR A 38 3.30 -3.85 -4.37
C THR A 38 3.83 -4.43 -3.06
N GLY A 39 4.37 -3.59 -2.16
CA GLY A 39 4.94 -4.06 -0.89
C GLY A 39 3.92 -4.77 -0.01
N LEU A 40 2.73 -4.19 0.14
CA LEU A 40 1.64 -4.79 0.90
C LEU A 40 1.21 -6.13 0.30
N SER A 41 1.00 -6.21 -1.01
CA SER A 41 0.56 -7.45 -1.68
C SER A 41 1.57 -8.59 -1.55
N ILE A 42 2.87 -8.30 -1.60
CA ILE A 42 3.93 -9.30 -1.37
C ILE A 42 3.86 -9.84 0.06
N LEU A 43 3.71 -8.96 1.06
CA LEU A 43 3.60 -9.39 2.44
C LEU A 43 2.34 -10.23 2.68
N LEU A 44 1.20 -9.84 2.11
CA LEU A 44 -0.06 -10.61 2.17
C LEU A 44 0.10 -12.01 1.56
N SER A 45 0.77 -12.11 0.41
CA SER A 45 1.05 -13.39 -0.27
C SER A 45 1.86 -14.36 0.61
N GLY A 46 2.80 -13.84 1.38
CA GLY A 46 3.56 -14.61 2.36
C GLY A 46 2.71 -15.01 3.57
N LEU A 47 1.96 -14.06 4.14
CA LEU A 47 1.18 -14.28 5.37
C LEU A 47 0.03 -15.26 5.19
N LYS A 48 -0.65 -15.29 4.03
CA LYS A 48 -1.75 -16.23 3.78
C LYS A 48 -1.37 -17.70 3.93
N THR A 49 -0.07 -18.01 3.84
CA THR A 49 0.41 -19.39 4.02
C THR A 49 0.41 -19.83 5.49
N TYR A 50 0.31 -18.87 6.41
CA TYR A 50 0.39 -19.11 7.85
C TYR A 50 -0.93 -18.86 8.57
N THR A 51 -1.76 -17.95 8.07
CA THR A 51 -3.04 -17.60 8.70
C THR A 51 -4.01 -17.05 7.67
N ASP A 52 -5.30 -17.24 7.93
CA ASP A 52 -6.42 -16.63 7.22
C ASP A 52 -7.06 -15.47 8.01
N HIS A 53 -6.61 -15.24 9.25
CA HIS A 53 -7.04 -14.11 10.09
C HIS A 53 -6.29 -12.81 9.73
N ILE A 54 -6.36 -12.44 8.46
CA ILE A 54 -5.68 -11.27 7.91
C ILE A 54 -6.73 -10.25 7.47
N ALA A 55 -6.51 -8.98 7.80
CA ALA A 55 -7.22 -7.86 7.19
C ALA A 55 -6.21 -6.86 6.62
N ALA A 56 -6.41 -6.46 5.37
CA ALA A 56 -5.63 -5.40 4.73
C ALA A 56 -6.47 -4.12 4.65
N VAL A 57 -6.00 -3.06 5.27
CA VAL A 57 -6.55 -1.71 5.13
C VAL A 57 -5.78 -0.99 4.03
N VAL A 58 -6.47 -0.67 2.94
CA VAL A 58 -5.86 -0.26 1.67
C VAL A 58 -6.30 1.15 1.29
N THR A 59 -5.35 1.94 0.79
CA THR A 59 -5.61 3.31 0.34
C THR A 59 -6.51 3.38 -0.88
N VAL A 60 -7.28 4.46 -1.01
CA VAL A 60 -8.11 4.81 -2.18
C VAL A 60 -7.56 6.03 -2.93
N ALA A 61 -6.29 6.39 -2.73
CA ALA A 61 -5.71 7.59 -3.33
C ALA A 61 -5.08 7.34 -4.72
N ASP A 62 -4.93 6.07 -5.16
CA ASP A 62 -4.32 5.71 -6.46
C ASP A 62 -5.04 6.43 -7.63
N ASP A 63 -4.26 7.15 -8.44
CA ASP A 63 -4.74 7.87 -9.64
C ASP A 63 -3.94 7.48 -10.89
N GLY A 64 -3.06 6.50 -10.77
CA GLY A 64 -2.17 6.05 -11.83
C GLY A 64 -2.83 5.10 -12.85
N GLY A 65 -2.28 5.06 -14.06
CA GLY A 65 -2.55 4.06 -15.09
C GLY A 65 -4.02 3.71 -15.31
N SER A 66 -4.35 2.43 -15.21
CA SER A 66 -5.71 1.90 -15.41
C SER A 66 -6.68 2.36 -14.32
N SER A 67 -6.24 2.40 -13.05
CA SER A 67 -7.07 2.84 -11.91
C SER A 67 -7.51 4.28 -12.05
N GLY A 68 -6.57 5.17 -12.36
CA GLY A 68 -6.85 6.59 -12.52
C GLY A 68 -7.77 6.87 -13.70
N ARG A 69 -7.67 6.11 -14.80
CA ARG A 69 -8.63 6.23 -15.92
C ARG A 69 -10.04 5.84 -15.50
N LEU A 70 -10.20 4.68 -14.86
CA LEU A 70 -11.52 4.21 -14.38
C LEU A 70 -12.15 5.17 -13.37
N ARG A 71 -11.31 5.72 -12.46
CA ARG A 71 -11.74 6.72 -11.50
C ARG A 71 -12.28 7.98 -12.19
N ARG A 72 -11.56 8.50 -13.20
CA ARG A 72 -11.99 9.71 -13.94
C ARG A 72 -13.19 9.49 -14.84
N GLU A 73 -13.25 8.34 -15.52
CA GLU A 73 -14.29 8.07 -16.52
C GLU A 73 -15.59 7.55 -15.91
N LEU A 74 -15.51 6.75 -14.85
CA LEU A 74 -16.67 6.07 -14.26
C LEU A 74 -16.98 6.52 -12.83
N GLY A 75 -16.15 7.39 -12.22
CA GLY A 75 -16.37 7.89 -10.85
C GLY A 75 -16.22 6.82 -9.76
N VAL A 76 -15.60 5.68 -10.06
CA VAL A 76 -15.37 4.60 -9.09
C VAL A 76 -14.12 4.86 -8.28
N LEU A 77 -14.05 4.28 -7.08
CA LEU A 77 -12.80 4.25 -6.31
C LEU A 77 -11.74 3.44 -7.05
N PRO A 78 -10.45 3.81 -6.94
CA PRO A 78 -9.37 3.18 -7.71
C PRO A 78 -9.17 1.71 -7.31
N PRO A 79 -9.31 0.75 -8.25
CA PRO A 79 -9.26 -0.66 -7.91
C PRO A 79 -7.85 -1.27 -7.87
N GLY A 80 -6.79 -0.55 -8.23
CA GLY A 80 -5.46 -1.10 -8.49
C GLY A 80 -4.84 -1.81 -7.30
N ASP A 81 -4.74 -1.15 -6.17
CA ASP A 81 -4.17 -1.72 -4.95
C ASP A 81 -5.05 -2.84 -4.38
N PHE A 82 -6.37 -2.67 -4.45
CA PHE A 82 -7.32 -3.72 -4.05
C PHE A 82 -7.16 -4.97 -4.90
N ARG A 83 -7.01 -4.82 -6.22
CA ARG A 83 -6.74 -5.92 -7.13
C ARG A 83 -5.44 -6.67 -6.75
N ASN A 84 -4.38 -5.94 -6.45
CA ASN A 84 -3.11 -6.53 -6.01
C ASN A 84 -3.28 -7.33 -4.72
N CYS A 85 -4.00 -6.79 -3.75
CA CYS A 85 -4.29 -7.47 -2.48
C CYS A 85 -5.20 -8.69 -2.67
N ILE A 86 -6.24 -8.59 -3.52
CA ILE A 86 -7.12 -9.73 -3.86
C ILE A 86 -6.30 -10.84 -4.50
N ALA A 87 -5.48 -10.53 -5.51
CA ALA A 87 -4.62 -11.52 -6.17
C ALA A 87 -3.61 -12.16 -5.19
N ALA A 88 -3.07 -11.37 -4.25
CA ALA A 88 -2.13 -11.85 -3.24
C ALA A 88 -2.77 -12.82 -2.24
N LEU A 89 -4.03 -12.59 -1.86
CA LEU A 89 -4.77 -13.42 -0.90
C LEU A 89 -5.57 -14.55 -1.54
N ALA A 90 -5.70 -14.58 -2.87
CA ALA A 90 -6.43 -15.61 -3.59
C ALA A 90 -5.86 -17.00 -3.31
N ASP A 91 -6.73 -18.00 -3.17
CA ASP A 91 -6.35 -19.41 -3.13
C ASP A 91 -5.87 -19.82 -4.53
N ASP A 92 -4.78 -20.57 -4.59
CA ASP A 92 -3.88 -20.65 -5.74
C ASP A 92 -4.48 -21.43 -6.93
N GLU A 93 -5.34 -20.79 -7.70
CA GLU A 93 -5.55 -21.15 -9.09
C GLU A 93 -4.68 -20.23 -9.97
N ALA A 94 -3.50 -20.70 -10.34
CA ALA A 94 -2.49 -19.94 -11.08
C ALA A 94 -3.07 -19.20 -12.30
N LEU A 95 -4.02 -19.81 -13.02
CA LEU A 95 -4.69 -19.19 -14.17
C LEU A 95 -5.60 -18.03 -13.77
N THR A 96 -6.37 -18.16 -12.67
CA THR A 96 -7.28 -17.12 -12.19
C THR A 96 -6.49 -15.90 -11.74
N THR A 97 -5.40 -16.12 -11.02
CA THR A 97 -4.48 -15.05 -10.62
C THR A 97 -3.83 -14.37 -11.83
N GLN A 98 -3.36 -15.16 -12.83
CA GLN A 98 -2.81 -14.61 -14.07
C GLN A 98 -3.84 -13.77 -14.83
N LEU A 99 -5.08 -14.26 -14.95
CA LEU A 99 -6.17 -13.52 -15.59
C LEU A 99 -6.47 -12.20 -14.85
N PHE A 100 -6.51 -12.25 -13.52
CA PHE A 100 -6.78 -11.08 -12.70
C PHE A 100 -5.69 -10.01 -12.80
N GLN A 101 -4.44 -10.44 -13.03
CA GLN A 101 -3.29 -9.58 -13.29
C GLN A 101 -3.12 -9.22 -14.78
N TYR A 102 -3.88 -9.82 -15.68
CA TYR A 102 -3.73 -9.59 -17.11
C TYR A 102 -3.94 -8.11 -17.46
N ARG A 103 -3.02 -7.56 -18.25
CA ARG A 103 -3.11 -6.22 -18.80
C ARG A 103 -3.29 -6.28 -20.30
N PHE A 104 -4.33 -5.60 -20.80
CA PHE A 104 -4.58 -5.50 -22.23
C PHE A 104 -3.42 -4.75 -22.90
N PRO A 105 -2.80 -5.37 -23.93
CA PRO A 105 -1.62 -4.79 -24.55
C PRO A 105 -1.95 -3.51 -25.32
N ASN A 106 -0.96 -2.63 -25.39
CA ASN A 106 -1.02 -1.46 -26.27
C ASN A 106 -0.79 -1.92 -27.71
N VAL A 107 -1.84 -2.10 -28.46
CA VAL A 107 -1.77 -2.54 -29.87
C VAL A 107 -1.60 -1.31 -30.75
N ARG A 108 -0.35 -1.03 -31.16
CA ARG A 108 -0.08 -0.05 -32.23
C ARG A 108 -0.73 -0.54 -33.52
N ARG A 109 -1.93 -0.12 -33.80
CA ARG A 109 -2.51 -0.12 -35.14
C ARG A 109 -2.82 1.31 -35.52
N GLU A 110 -2.62 1.65 -36.79
CA GLU A 110 -2.83 2.94 -37.45
C GLU A 110 -4.30 3.40 -37.44
N ALA A 111 -5.11 2.99 -36.47
CA ALA A 111 -6.48 3.43 -36.31
C ALA A 111 -6.49 4.69 -35.42
N GLU A 112 -7.06 5.75 -35.93
CA GLU A 112 -7.19 7.09 -35.31
C GLU A 112 -7.93 7.09 -33.95
N ASN A 113 -8.50 5.96 -33.52
CA ASN A 113 -9.14 5.76 -32.22
C ASN A 113 -8.48 4.57 -31.51
N GLY A 114 -7.67 4.84 -30.49
CA GLY A 114 -7.07 3.81 -29.63
C GLY A 114 -8.14 2.83 -29.10
N HIS A 115 -7.75 1.57 -28.87
CA HIS A 115 -8.67 0.58 -28.34
C HIS A 115 -9.08 0.96 -26.91
N ALA A 116 -10.37 0.98 -26.61
CA ALA A 116 -10.93 1.38 -25.32
C ALA A 116 -10.35 0.58 -24.12
N LEU A 117 -9.91 -0.68 -24.34
CA LEU A 117 -9.31 -1.52 -23.30
C LEU A 117 -7.79 -1.40 -23.17
N GLU A 118 -7.14 -0.68 -24.09
CA GLU A 118 -5.69 -0.58 -24.14
C GLU A 118 -5.09 -0.12 -22.79
N GLY A 119 -4.13 -0.90 -22.26
CA GLY A 119 -3.46 -0.63 -20.99
C GLY A 119 -4.34 -0.80 -19.74
N HIS A 120 -5.62 -1.15 -19.89
CA HIS A 120 -6.43 -1.56 -18.74
C HIS A 120 -5.99 -2.91 -18.19
N ASN A 121 -6.15 -3.08 -16.89
CA ASN A 121 -5.95 -4.36 -16.25
C ASN A 121 -7.31 -5.06 -16.10
N PHE A 122 -7.38 -6.37 -16.41
CA PHE A 122 -8.62 -7.14 -16.32
C PHE A 122 -9.23 -7.09 -14.93
N GLY A 123 -8.43 -7.31 -13.87
CA GLY A 123 -8.93 -7.28 -12.51
C GLY A 123 -9.48 -5.91 -12.09
N ASN A 124 -8.91 -4.82 -12.62
CA ASN A 124 -9.46 -3.48 -12.38
C ASN A 124 -10.84 -3.33 -13.04
N LEU A 125 -10.99 -3.82 -14.26
CA LEU A 125 -12.30 -3.83 -14.96
C LEU A 125 -13.29 -4.74 -14.23
N PHE A 126 -12.84 -5.89 -13.75
CA PHE A 126 -13.67 -6.83 -13.00
C PHE A 126 -14.23 -6.20 -11.73
N ILE A 127 -13.37 -5.59 -10.88
CA ILE A 127 -13.80 -4.91 -9.64
C ILE A 127 -14.76 -3.76 -9.97
N THR A 128 -14.48 -3.00 -11.02
CA THR A 128 -15.35 -1.89 -11.47
C THR A 128 -16.73 -2.41 -11.91
N ALA A 129 -16.76 -3.49 -12.70
CA ALA A 129 -18.01 -4.13 -13.09
C ALA A 129 -18.79 -4.66 -11.89
N MET A 130 -18.08 -5.30 -10.94
CA MET A 130 -18.68 -5.77 -9.69
C MET A 130 -19.25 -4.62 -8.86
N ALA A 131 -18.60 -3.45 -8.81
CA ALA A 131 -19.13 -2.28 -8.11
C ALA A 131 -20.47 -1.80 -8.71
N ASN A 132 -20.58 -1.82 -10.03
CA ASN A 132 -21.83 -1.50 -10.71
C ASN A 132 -22.93 -2.54 -10.46
N VAL A 133 -22.59 -3.83 -10.50
CA VAL A 133 -23.55 -4.93 -10.28
C VAL A 133 -24.04 -4.97 -8.83
N THR A 134 -23.16 -4.78 -7.87
CA THR A 134 -23.48 -4.86 -6.43
C THR A 134 -24.00 -3.53 -5.86
N GLY A 135 -23.83 -2.44 -6.60
CA GLY A 135 -24.25 -1.10 -6.23
C GLY A 135 -23.33 -0.37 -5.26
N SER A 136 -22.19 -0.97 -4.88
CA SER A 136 -21.18 -0.30 -4.05
C SER A 136 -19.81 -0.95 -4.17
N PHE A 137 -18.75 -0.13 -3.94
CA PHE A 137 -17.36 -0.58 -4.06
C PHE A 137 -16.99 -1.61 -2.98
N GLU A 138 -17.40 -1.39 -1.74
CA GLU A 138 -17.12 -2.32 -0.64
C GLU A 138 -17.77 -3.69 -0.85
N LYS A 139 -19.00 -3.74 -1.39
CA LYS A 139 -19.65 -5.01 -1.76
C LYS A 139 -18.92 -5.68 -2.92
N ALA A 140 -18.44 -4.90 -3.89
CA ALA A 140 -17.66 -5.42 -4.99
C ALA A 140 -16.38 -6.10 -4.51
N LEU A 141 -15.68 -5.54 -3.50
CA LEU A 141 -14.50 -6.15 -2.91
C LEU A 141 -14.84 -7.49 -2.25
N VAL A 142 -15.91 -7.55 -1.46
CA VAL A 142 -16.36 -8.78 -0.81
C VAL A 142 -16.70 -9.86 -1.84
N GLU A 143 -17.49 -9.52 -2.86
CA GLU A 143 -17.88 -10.50 -3.89
C GLU A 143 -16.72 -10.90 -4.80
N SER A 144 -15.80 -9.98 -5.13
CA SER A 144 -14.55 -10.31 -5.83
C SER A 144 -13.70 -11.28 -5.00
N GLY A 145 -13.62 -11.06 -3.70
CA GLY A 145 -12.94 -11.95 -2.78
C GLY A 145 -13.55 -13.35 -2.73
N ARG A 146 -14.89 -13.45 -2.78
CA ARG A 146 -15.58 -14.74 -2.86
C ARG A 146 -15.30 -15.49 -4.15
N VAL A 147 -15.33 -14.79 -5.29
CA VAL A 147 -15.05 -15.39 -6.61
C VAL A 147 -13.62 -15.96 -6.67
N LEU A 148 -12.67 -15.28 -6.02
CA LEU A 148 -11.27 -15.66 -6.01
C LEU A 148 -10.87 -16.49 -4.77
N ALA A 149 -11.83 -16.84 -3.91
CA ALA A 149 -11.62 -17.60 -2.68
C ALA A 149 -10.47 -17.05 -1.83
N ILE A 150 -10.45 -15.72 -1.60
CA ILE A 150 -9.36 -15.09 -0.83
C ILE A 150 -9.35 -15.54 0.64
N ARG A 151 -8.16 -15.61 1.21
CA ARG A 151 -7.95 -15.85 2.64
C ARG A 151 -7.75 -14.53 3.37
N GLY A 152 -8.77 -14.08 4.09
CA GLY A 152 -8.74 -12.81 4.82
C GLY A 152 -9.73 -11.77 4.28
N GLN A 153 -9.50 -10.51 4.63
CA GLN A 153 -10.38 -9.39 4.28
C GLN A 153 -9.58 -8.24 3.66
N ILE A 154 -10.19 -7.53 2.73
CA ILE A 154 -9.61 -6.33 2.13
C ILE A 154 -10.60 -5.19 2.33
N LEU A 155 -10.15 -4.16 3.03
CA LEU A 155 -10.97 -3.07 3.54
C LEU A 155 -10.39 -1.73 3.02
N PRO A 156 -11.20 -0.88 2.39
CA PRO A 156 -10.73 0.48 2.06
C PRO A 156 -10.49 1.28 3.34
N SER A 157 -9.49 2.15 3.34
CA SER A 157 -9.26 3.10 4.44
C SER A 157 -10.41 4.08 4.59
N THR A 158 -10.97 4.51 3.47
CA THR A 158 -12.17 5.34 3.36
C THR A 158 -12.98 4.95 2.13
N LEU A 159 -14.26 5.30 2.09
CA LEU A 159 -15.11 5.21 0.89
C LEU A 159 -15.25 6.56 0.19
N GLU A 160 -14.64 7.60 0.72
CA GLU A 160 -14.67 8.93 0.12
C GLU A 160 -13.64 9.04 -1.02
N ASN A 161 -13.98 9.85 -2.01
CA ASN A 161 -13.11 10.11 -3.15
C ASN A 161 -12.05 11.15 -2.77
N VAL A 162 -10.92 10.70 -2.26
CA VAL A 162 -9.81 11.54 -1.81
C VAL A 162 -8.70 11.62 -2.86
N THR A 163 -8.03 12.76 -2.92
CA THR A 163 -6.83 12.97 -3.72
C THR A 163 -5.65 13.23 -2.79
N LEU A 164 -4.55 12.54 -3.01
CA LEU A 164 -3.29 12.83 -2.34
C LEU A 164 -2.67 14.09 -2.94
N CYS A 165 -2.34 15.04 -2.09
CA CYS A 165 -1.65 16.28 -2.45
C CYS A 165 -0.33 16.35 -1.69
N ALA A 166 0.67 17.00 -2.29
CA ALA A 166 1.96 17.27 -1.68
C ALA A 166 2.36 18.74 -1.83
N ASP A 167 2.98 19.28 -0.81
CA ASP A 167 3.77 20.48 -0.88
C ASP A 167 5.23 20.08 -1.07
N LEU A 168 5.80 20.41 -2.22
CA LEU A 168 7.17 20.13 -2.61
C LEU A 168 8.00 21.40 -2.51
N VAL A 169 9.31 21.24 -2.23
CA VAL A 169 10.23 22.37 -2.15
C VAL A 169 11.08 22.40 -3.41
N ASP A 170 11.05 23.50 -4.17
CA ASP A 170 11.89 23.67 -5.34
C ASP A 170 13.30 24.21 -5.00
N GLU A 171 14.17 24.32 -6.02
CA GLU A 171 15.55 24.80 -5.85
C GLU A 171 15.62 26.25 -5.31
N ALA A 172 14.58 27.05 -5.48
CA ALA A 172 14.47 28.40 -4.94
C ALA A 172 13.87 28.45 -3.53
N ALA A 173 13.69 27.29 -2.89
CA ALA A 173 12.98 27.12 -1.61
C ALA A 173 11.51 27.60 -1.64
N ALA A 174 10.91 27.69 -2.82
CA ALA A 174 9.50 27.99 -2.97
C ALA A 174 8.67 26.71 -2.87
N ILE A 175 7.47 26.83 -2.28
CA ILE A 175 6.56 25.69 -2.14
C ILE A 175 5.76 25.52 -3.43
N ARG A 176 5.86 24.34 -4.02
CA ARG A 176 5.09 23.92 -5.18
C ARG A 176 4.08 22.85 -4.76
N ARG A 177 2.80 23.13 -4.91
CA ARG A 177 1.76 22.14 -4.69
C ARG A 177 1.63 21.21 -5.90
N VAL A 178 1.57 19.90 -5.64
CA VAL A 178 1.28 18.84 -6.61
C VAL A 178 0.12 18.01 -6.10
N ALA A 179 -0.83 17.70 -6.97
CA ALA A 179 -1.99 16.86 -6.67
C ALA A 179 -1.95 15.60 -7.54
N GLY A 180 -2.22 14.45 -6.94
CA GLY A 180 -2.18 13.14 -7.57
C GLY A 180 -1.02 12.29 -7.07
N GLU A 181 -1.36 11.05 -6.72
CA GLU A 181 -0.42 10.05 -6.18
C GLU A 181 0.72 9.79 -7.17
N SER A 182 0.42 9.62 -8.45
CA SER A 182 1.40 9.36 -9.49
C SER A 182 2.26 10.58 -9.86
N ALA A 183 1.73 11.80 -9.72
CA ALA A 183 2.43 13.02 -10.08
C ALA A 183 3.49 13.44 -9.03
N ILE A 184 3.35 13.02 -7.78
CA ILE A 184 4.24 13.40 -6.69
C ILE A 184 5.68 12.91 -6.95
N PRO A 185 5.94 11.60 -7.15
CA PRO A 185 7.29 11.11 -7.42
C PRO A 185 7.83 11.58 -8.78
N GLU A 186 6.97 11.84 -9.77
CA GLU A 186 7.38 12.35 -11.08
C GLU A 186 7.97 13.76 -11.01
N ALA A 187 7.55 14.57 -10.04
CA ALA A 187 8.05 15.91 -9.83
C ALA A 187 9.54 15.94 -9.40
N ARG A 188 10.05 14.85 -8.81
CA ARG A 188 11.43 14.69 -8.33
C ARG A 188 11.93 15.85 -7.46
N LEU A 189 11.07 16.38 -6.62
CA LEU A 189 11.37 17.44 -5.68
C LEU A 189 11.20 16.94 -4.25
N PRO A 190 11.96 17.45 -3.27
CA PRO A 190 11.80 17.09 -1.86
C PRO A 190 10.37 17.33 -1.37
N ILE A 191 9.80 16.31 -0.74
CA ILE A 191 8.46 16.36 -0.18
C ILE A 191 8.53 16.99 1.21
N GLN A 192 7.91 18.16 1.38
CA GLN A 192 7.80 18.81 2.68
C GLN A 192 6.68 18.19 3.51
N ARG A 193 5.51 18.00 2.89
CA ARG A 193 4.37 17.33 3.51
C ARG A 193 3.43 16.77 2.44
N VAL A 194 2.64 15.78 2.85
CA VAL A 194 1.50 15.27 2.08
C VAL A 194 0.20 15.42 2.87
N TYR A 195 -0.91 15.51 2.18
CA TYR A 195 -2.25 15.65 2.78
C TYR A 195 -3.33 15.16 1.81
N LEU A 196 -4.53 14.89 2.35
CA LEU A 196 -5.67 14.44 1.55
C LEU A 196 -6.62 15.63 1.25
N GLU A 197 -7.20 15.62 0.07
CA GLU A 197 -8.29 16.49 -0.33
C GLU A 197 -9.49 15.67 -0.81
N PRO A 198 -10.68 15.93 -0.24
CA PRO A 198 -10.97 16.83 0.86
C PRO A 198 -10.32 16.38 2.18
N SER A 199 -10.00 17.34 3.04
CA SER A 199 -9.54 17.07 4.41
C SER A 199 -10.68 16.55 5.28
N GLY A 200 -10.34 15.76 6.31
CA GLY A 200 -11.33 15.26 7.28
C GLY A 200 -12.19 14.11 6.76
N SER A 201 -11.72 13.38 5.77
CA SER A 201 -12.39 12.17 5.26
C SER A 201 -12.56 11.13 6.36
N HIS A 202 -13.75 10.51 6.41
CA HIS A 202 -14.08 9.50 7.41
C HIS A 202 -13.54 8.12 7.00
N ALA A 203 -13.04 7.39 7.99
CA ALA A 203 -12.62 6.01 7.73
C ALA A 203 -13.82 5.08 7.49
N TYR A 204 -13.58 4.04 6.71
CA TYR A 204 -14.55 2.96 6.55
C TYR A 204 -14.74 2.20 7.88
N PRO A 205 -15.97 2.15 8.46
CA PRO A 205 -16.17 1.62 9.81
C PRO A 205 -15.67 0.18 10.04
N PRO A 206 -15.79 -0.77 9.06
CA PRO A 206 -15.19 -2.09 9.21
C PRO A 206 -13.64 -2.06 9.31
N ALA A 207 -12.95 -1.10 8.68
CA ALA A 207 -11.51 -0.95 8.83
C ALA A 207 -11.14 -0.53 10.26
N LEU A 208 -11.90 0.41 10.85
CA LEU A 208 -11.71 0.81 12.25
C LEU A 208 -11.92 -0.37 13.21
N ARG A 209 -12.97 -1.18 12.98
CA ARG A 209 -13.22 -2.36 13.79
C ARG A 209 -12.08 -3.35 13.70
N ALA A 210 -11.61 -3.67 12.48
CA ALA A 210 -10.48 -4.57 12.29
C ALA A 210 -9.23 -4.09 13.04
N ILE A 211 -8.91 -2.80 12.97
CA ILE A 211 -7.77 -2.20 13.68
C ILE A 211 -7.91 -2.30 15.20
N LEU A 212 -9.10 -2.03 15.73
CA LEU A 212 -9.34 -2.07 17.19
C LEU A 212 -9.33 -3.51 17.75
N ASP A 213 -9.79 -4.48 16.96
CA ASP A 213 -9.86 -5.89 17.32
C ASP A 213 -8.55 -6.65 17.03
N ALA A 214 -7.54 -5.97 16.45
CA ALA A 214 -6.27 -6.59 16.09
C ALA A 214 -5.41 -6.96 17.32
N ASP A 215 -4.66 -8.05 17.21
CA ASP A 215 -3.55 -8.37 18.12
C ASP A 215 -2.21 -7.87 17.58
N LEU A 216 -2.08 -7.76 16.24
CA LEU A 216 -0.91 -7.24 15.56
C LEU A 216 -1.33 -6.25 14.47
N LEU A 217 -0.79 -5.05 14.54
CA LEU A 217 -0.89 -4.04 13.49
C LEU A 217 0.45 -3.90 12.79
N VAL A 218 0.45 -4.09 11.48
CA VAL A 218 1.62 -3.93 10.63
C VAL A 218 1.37 -2.72 9.72
N ILE A 219 2.20 -1.70 9.86
CA ILE A 219 2.17 -0.49 9.02
C ILE A 219 3.24 -0.67 7.96
N GLY A 220 2.84 -0.74 6.70
CA GLY A 220 3.75 -1.05 5.58
C GLY A 220 3.94 -2.56 5.34
N PRO A 221 4.92 -2.97 4.49
CA PRO A 221 5.74 -2.09 3.64
C PRO A 221 4.94 -1.44 2.51
N GLY A 222 5.52 -0.42 1.90
CA GLY A 222 4.95 0.30 0.75
C GLY A 222 5.58 1.68 0.61
N SER A 223 5.30 2.35 -0.50
CA SER A 223 5.76 3.74 -0.71
C SER A 223 5.34 4.62 0.44
N LEU A 224 6.32 5.30 1.05
CA LEU A 224 6.09 6.05 2.29
C LEU A 224 5.00 7.10 2.11
N PHE A 225 5.16 7.98 1.11
CA PHE A 225 4.26 9.11 0.91
C PHE A 225 3.04 8.76 0.08
N THR A 226 3.15 7.84 -0.87
CA THR A 226 2.08 7.56 -1.83
C THR A 226 1.23 6.34 -1.48
N SER A 227 1.73 5.40 -0.67
CA SER A 227 0.94 4.22 -0.26
C SER A 227 0.62 4.15 1.23
N LEU A 228 1.56 4.54 2.12
CA LEU A 228 1.33 4.47 3.57
C LEU A 228 0.60 5.71 4.08
N MET A 229 1.17 6.91 3.78
CA MET A 229 0.60 8.17 4.27
C MET A 229 -0.88 8.35 3.94
N PRO A 230 -1.39 8.03 2.74
CA PRO A 230 -2.81 8.22 2.45
C PRO A 230 -3.75 7.47 3.39
N ASN A 231 -3.32 6.32 3.94
CA ASN A 231 -4.08 5.62 4.97
C ASN A 231 -3.99 6.33 6.32
N LEU A 232 -2.77 6.73 6.70
CA LEU A 232 -2.51 7.36 8.00
C LEU A 232 -3.08 8.78 8.11
N LEU A 233 -3.25 9.47 6.98
CA LEU A 233 -3.86 10.79 6.89
C LEU A 233 -5.39 10.78 7.00
N VAL A 234 -6.01 9.60 6.98
CA VAL A 234 -7.40 9.46 7.45
C VAL A 234 -7.38 9.45 8.98
N ASP A 235 -7.72 10.56 9.60
CA ASP A 235 -7.57 10.79 11.05
C ASP A 235 -8.16 9.67 11.91
N ASP A 236 -9.30 9.12 11.50
CA ASP A 236 -9.96 8.03 12.22
C ASP A 236 -9.09 6.76 12.26
N ILE A 237 -8.38 6.45 11.16
CA ILE A 237 -7.44 5.31 11.07
C ILE A 237 -6.31 5.49 12.08
N THR A 238 -5.65 6.64 12.08
CA THR A 238 -4.54 6.94 13.00
C THR A 238 -5.00 6.94 14.45
N ARG A 239 -6.19 7.48 14.75
CA ARG A 239 -6.80 7.40 16.08
C ARG A 239 -7.10 5.96 16.50
N ALA A 240 -7.64 5.13 15.60
CA ALA A 240 -7.91 3.73 15.89
C ALA A 240 -6.62 2.93 16.13
N ILE A 241 -5.56 3.16 15.33
CA ILE A 241 -4.24 2.55 15.55
C ILE A 241 -3.71 2.89 16.94
N ARG A 242 -3.80 4.17 17.35
CA ARG A 242 -3.35 4.60 18.70
C ARG A 242 -4.17 3.97 19.82
N ALA A 243 -5.48 3.87 19.64
CA ALA A 243 -6.40 3.33 20.63
C ALA A 243 -6.34 1.78 20.74
N SER A 244 -5.89 1.10 19.70
CA SER A 244 -5.76 -0.35 19.69
C SER A 244 -4.73 -0.83 20.70
N ASN A 245 -5.03 -1.97 21.36
CA ASN A 245 -4.10 -2.68 22.25
C ASN A 245 -3.11 -3.59 21.50
N ALA A 246 -3.20 -3.65 20.18
CA ALA A 246 -2.33 -4.46 19.34
C ALA A 246 -0.85 -4.10 19.50
N LEU A 247 0.01 -5.09 19.26
CA LEU A 247 1.41 -4.80 18.98
C LEU A 247 1.50 -4.06 17.64
N LYS A 248 2.19 -2.93 17.62
CA LYS A 248 2.29 -2.03 16.45
C LYS A 248 3.69 -2.05 15.89
N VAL A 249 3.83 -2.48 14.64
CA VAL A 249 5.12 -2.62 13.95
C VAL A 249 5.09 -1.83 12.66
N TYR A 250 6.05 -0.94 12.48
CA TYR A 250 6.32 -0.32 11.18
C TYR A 250 7.35 -1.17 10.42
N VAL A 251 7.03 -1.54 9.19
CA VAL A 251 7.95 -2.25 8.28
C VAL A 251 8.53 -1.25 7.30
N CYS A 252 9.79 -0.87 7.53
CA CYS A 252 10.49 0.08 6.68
C CYS A 252 10.87 -0.56 5.35
N ASN A 253 10.82 0.22 4.28
CA ASN A 253 11.27 -0.19 2.95
C ASN A 253 12.76 -0.55 2.99
N VAL A 254 13.14 -1.55 2.20
CA VAL A 254 14.54 -1.98 2.07
C VAL A 254 15.35 -1.08 1.14
N ALA A 255 14.67 -0.35 0.26
CA ALA A 255 15.26 0.54 -0.72
C ALA A 255 14.52 1.89 -0.75
N THR A 256 15.28 2.95 -1.06
CA THR A 256 14.73 4.29 -1.30
C THR A 256 13.94 4.30 -2.60
N GLN A 257 13.02 5.24 -2.72
CA GLN A 257 12.19 5.41 -3.92
C GLN A 257 12.51 6.77 -4.57
N PRO A 258 12.94 6.78 -5.85
CA PRO A 258 13.25 8.02 -6.56
C PRO A 258 12.05 8.96 -6.61
N GLY A 259 12.28 10.22 -6.22
CA GLY A 259 11.24 11.24 -6.16
C GLY A 259 10.35 11.21 -4.92
N GLU A 260 10.59 10.25 -4.01
CA GLU A 260 9.89 10.17 -2.71
C GLU A 260 10.87 10.18 -1.53
N THR A 261 11.74 9.19 -1.47
CA THR A 261 12.59 8.94 -0.29
C THR A 261 14.07 8.87 -0.66
N ASP A 262 14.48 9.68 -1.64
CA ASP A 262 15.87 9.76 -2.06
C ASP A 262 16.77 10.10 -0.87
N GLY A 263 17.74 9.23 -0.60
CA GLY A 263 18.69 9.40 0.50
C GLY A 263 18.14 9.18 1.93
N PHE A 264 16.89 8.75 2.07
CA PHE A 264 16.30 8.50 3.39
C PHE A 264 16.95 7.31 4.10
N THR A 265 17.20 7.50 5.38
CA THR A 265 17.52 6.44 6.34
C THR A 265 16.24 5.88 6.95
N VAL A 266 16.34 4.82 7.77
CA VAL A 266 15.23 4.32 8.59
C VAL A 266 14.71 5.43 9.52
N GLY A 267 15.62 6.22 10.10
CA GLY A 267 15.26 7.36 10.95
C GLY A 267 14.43 8.41 10.21
N ASP A 268 14.82 8.75 8.98
CA ASP A 268 14.08 9.73 8.16
C ASP A 268 12.66 9.24 7.81
N HIS A 269 12.49 7.94 7.56
CA HIS A 269 11.16 7.34 7.35
C HIS A 269 10.28 7.49 8.59
N VAL A 270 10.82 7.18 9.77
CA VAL A 270 10.11 7.33 11.05
C VAL A 270 9.75 8.79 11.30
N GLU A 271 10.72 9.70 11.16
CA GLU A 271 10.51 11.15 11.34
C GLU A 271 9.44 11.69 10.37
N ALA A 272 9.47 11.24 9.12
CA ALA A 272 8.45 11.65 8.15
C ALA A 272 7.04 11.21 8.57
N ILE A 273 6.87 9.97 9.07
CA ILE A 273 5.58 9.52 9.61
C ILE A 273 5.18 10.38 10.80
N GLU A 274 6.07 10.55 11.78
CA GLU A 274 5.76 11.30 13.00
C GLU A 274 5.46 12.78 12.76
N ARG A 275 6.11 13.38 11.77
CA ARG A 275 5.85 14.77 11.36
C ARG A 275 4.42 14.95 10.83
N HIS A 276 3.86 13.94 10.16
CA HIS A 276 2.52 14.03 9.56
C HIS A 276 1.42 13.65 10.54
N VAL A 277 1.62 12.61 11.33
CA VAL A 277 0.55 12.06 12.17
C VAL A 277 0.87 12.09 13.67
N GLY A 278 2.01 12.67 14.04
CA GLY A 278 2.47 12.75 15.43
C GLY A 278 3.16 11.47 15.92
N PRO A 279 3.93 11.57 17.02
CA PRO A 279 4.75 10.50 17.56
C PRO A 279 3.93 9.34 18.16
N GLY A 280 4.58 8.20 18.37
CA GLY A 280 4.04 7.07 19.13
C GLY A 280 2.97 6.28 18.41
N LEU A 281 2.98 6.24 17.08
CA LEU A 281 2.04 5.45 16.29
C LEU A 281 2.36 3.94 16.33
N PHE A 282 3.63 3.58 16.45
CA PHE A 282 4.12 2.19 16.51
C PHE A 282 5.18 2.03 17.61
N SER A 283 5.36 0.78 18.08
CA SER A 283 6.29 0.46 19.17
C SER A 283 7.60 -0.13 18.64
N PHE A 284 7.57 -0.66 17.42
CA PHE A 284 8.71 -1.33 16.80
C PHE A 284 8.85 -0.92 15.35
N VAL A 285 10.10 -0.85 14.89
CA VAL A 285 10.45 -0.67 13.48
C VAL A 285 11.22 -1.90 13.03
N LEU A 286 10.72 -2.54 11.98
CA LEU A 286 11.39 -3.64 11.31
C LEU A 286 12.13 -3.09 10.10
N ALA A 287 13.46 -3.16 10.13
CA ALA A 287 14.33 -2.67 9.08
C ALA A 287 15.31 -3.76 8.63
N ASN A 288 15.69 -3.70 7.35
CA ASN A 288 16.72 -4.59 6.81
C ASN A 288 18.11 -4.11 7.25
N ASN A 289 18.86 -4.99 7.91
CA ASN A 289 20.26 -4.72 8.32
C ASN A 289 21.31 -5.40 7.42
N ASN A 290 20.88 -6.19 6.44
CA ASN A 290 21.78 -6.82 5.50
C ASN A 290 21.92 -5.94 4.26
N LEU A 291 22.93 -5.08 4.25
CA LEU A 291 23.25 -4.17 3.14
C LEU A 291 24.27 -4.77 2.16
N ASP A 292 24.79 -5.98 2.44
CA ASP A 292 25.84 -6.63 1.62
C ASP A 292 25.27 -7.22 0.32
N ASN A 293 23.96 -7.49 0.28
CA ASN A 293 23.30 -7.94 -0.95
C ASN A 293 23.00 -6.73 -1.85
N PRO A 294 23.66 -6.65 -3.02
CA PRO A 294 23.37 -5.55 -3.95
C PRO A 294 21.91 -5.61 -4.39
N LEU A 295 21.28 -4.45 -4.47
CA LEU A 295 20.00 -4.32 -5.16
C LEU A 295 20.20 -4.68 -6.65
N PRO A 296 19.18 -5.22 -7.33
CA PRO A 296 19.27 -5.48 -8.76
C PRO A 296 19.78 -4.23 -9.51
N SER A 297 20.72 -4.42 -10.42
CA SER A 297 21.43 -3.31 -11.10
C SER A 297 20.52 -2.48 -12.02
N ASP A 298 19.37 -3.02 -12.40
CA ASP A 298 18.32 -2.35 -13.17
C ASP A 298 17.38 -1.48 -12.29
N TRP A 299 17.51 -1.58 -10.96
CA TRP A 299 16.82 -0.70 -10.05
C TRP A 299 17.65 0.56 -9.81
N SER A 300 17.14 1.71 -10.20
CA SER A 300 17.72 3.02 -9.88
C SER A 300 17.50 3.36 -8.40
N LEU A 301 17.76 2.42 -7.50
CA LEU A 301 17.44 2.47 -6.08
C LEU A 301 18.70 2.37 -5.23
N ALA A 302 18.67 2.98 -4.05
CA ALA A 302 19.68 2.80 -3.02
C ALA A 302 19.11 2.05 -1.81
N PRO A 303 19.91 1.23 -1.11
CA PRO A 303 19.45 0.59 0.13
C PRO A 303 19.18 1.66 1.20
N VAL A 304 18.13 1.44 2.00
CA VAL A 304 17.82 2.29 3.16
C VAL A 304 18.82 1.97 4.26
N SER A 305 19.63 2.94 4.68
CA SER A 305 20.59 2.77 5.77
C SER A 305 19.90 2.78 7.15
N ILE A 306 20.50 2.08 8.11
CA ILE A 306 19.96 1.94 9.48
C ILE A 306 20.35 3.12 10.38
N GLU A 307 20.98 4.16 9.83
CA GLU A 307 21.36 5.32 10.63
C GLU A 307 20.14 5.91 11.35
N ILE A 308 20.18 5.86 12.67
CA ILE A 308 19.17 6.52 13.52
C ILE A 308 19.79 7.87 13.89
N PRO A 309 19.10 9.00 13.67
CA PRO A 309 19.61 10.28 14.15
C PRO A 309 19.88 10.22 15.66
N ILE A 310 21.05 10.70 16.09
CA ILE A 310 21.53 10.63 17.48
C ILE A 310 20.63 11.39 18.47
N ASN A 311 19.58 12.03 18.01
CA ASN A 311 18.64 12.85 18.80
C ASN A 311 17.28 12.19 19.06
N ALA A 312 17.12 10.90 18.80
CA ALA A 312 15.90 10.17 19.19
C ALA A 312 15.99 9.79 20.68
N HIS A 313 15.52 10.68 21.55
CA HIS A 313 15.34 10.44 23.00
C HIS A 313 13.90 10.06 23.31
#